data_6d7c7b7b9c2b9cbc520bc03637e5b921
#
_entry.id   6d7c7b7b9c2b9cbc520bc03637e5b921
#
_cell.length_a   1.000
_cell.length_b   1.000
_cell.length_c   1.000
_cell.angle_alpha   90.00
_cell.angle_beta   90.00
_cell.angle_gamma   90.00
#
_symmetry.space_group_name_H-M   'P 1'
#
loop_
_entity.id
_entity.type
_entity.pdbx_description
1 polymer ?
#
loop_
_entity_poly.entity_id
_entity_poly.type
_entity_poly.pdbx_seq_one_letter_code
_entity_poly.pdbx_strand_id
1 'polypeptide(L)'
;MRAHCLLHVPFEGLGSIEPWLKNNGYDISYTRFYESHQLPDVNSVDLLIIMGGPMSVNDEAEYPWLIQEKLFVRKCIDAGKPVLGICLGAQMIASAMGQSVYPGSYKEIGWLPVSSVSDDQRLGAAFPVYSFPDTFTAFHWHGETFDLPAKAIRLASTQACLNQAFQLGERVIGLQFHLETTMGSAAAIVSACRDELVPDEFVQTEKQILAAPEECYLSAKSIMYEILAFLTA
;
A
#
# COMPACT_ATOMS: atom_id res chain seq x y z
N MET A 1 -9.66 -8.70 18.24
CA MET A 1 -8.54 -7.85 17.73
C MET A 1 -9.14 -6.66 16.98
N ARG A 2 -8.48 -5.49 16.99
CA ARG A 2 -8.93 -4.29 16.29
C ARG A 2 -7.99 -3.95 15.15
N ALA A 3 -8.51 -3.93 13.91
CA ALA A 3 -7.85 -3.34 12.77
C ALA A 3 -8.27 -1.87 12.67
N HIS A 4 -7.30 -0.96 12.61
CA HIS A 4 -7.57 0.46 12.36
C HIS A 4 -7.10 0.83 10.95
N CYS A 5 -7.98 1.45 10.17
CA CYS A 5 -7.76 1.74 8.77
C CYS A 5 -7.77 3.26 8.53
N LEU A 6 -6.71 3.77 7.92
CA LEU A 6 -6.55 5.16 7.52
C LEU A 6 -6.99 5.29 6.05
N LEU A 7 -8.01 6.09 5.79
CA LEU A 7 -8.58 6.33 4.47
C LEU A 7 -8.47 7.80 4.11
N HIS A 8 -7.92 8.10 2.94
CA HIS A 8 -7.60 9.46 2.51
C HIS A 8 -8.67 10.04 1.57
N VAL A 9 -9.38 9.17 0.85
CA VAL A 9 -10.45 9.53 -0.10
C VAL A 9 -11.59 8.51 -0.06
N PRO A 10 -12.82 8.90 -0.42
CA PRO A 10 -13.97 7.99 -0.33
C PRO A 10 -13.99 6.88 -1.39
N PHE A 11 -13.24 7.01 -2.48
CA PHE A 11 -13.22 6.03 -3.57
C PHE A 11 -12.10 4.98 -3.45
N GLU A 12 -11.19 5.11 -2.49
CA GLU A 12 -10.17 4.11 -2.17
C GLU A 12 -10.49 3.46 -0.81
N GLY A 13 -11.26 2.38 -0.85
CA GLY A 13 -11.62 1.58 0.31
C GLY A 13 -10.74 0.34 0.47
N LEU A 14 -11.04 -0.48 1.47
CA LEU A 14 -10.26 -1.68 1.83
C LEU A 14 -10.30 -2.80 0.77
N GLY A 15 -11.18 -2.74 -0.23
CA GLY A 15 -11.28 -3.76 -1.25
C GLY A 15 -11.38 -5.18 -0.67
N SER A 16 -10.50 -6.09 -1.13
CA SER A 16 -10.46 -7.47 -0.67
C SER A 16 -9.94 -7.65 0.77
N ILE A 17 -9.36 -6.63 1.39
CA ILE A 17 -8.88 -6.67 2.78
C ILE A 17 -10.06 -6.76 3.76
N GLU A 18 -11.15 -6.05 3.50
CA GLU A 18 -12.28 -5.99 4.42
C GLU A 18 -12.91 -7.36 4.73
N PRO A 19 -13.25 -8.20 3.73
CA PRO A 19 -13.74 -9.55 4.01
C PRO A 19 -12.71 -10.43 4.73
N TRP A 20 -11.40 -10.27 4.47
CA TRP A 20 -10.37 -11.01 5.21
C TRP A 20 -10.38 -10.63 6.69
N LEU A 21 -10.41 -9.36 7.02
CA LEU A 21 -10.46 -8.87 8.40
C LEU A 21 -11.68 -9.42 9.15
N LYS A 22 -12.87 -9.34 8.53
CA LYS A 22 -14.12 -9.85 9.10
C LYS A 22 -14.06 -11.37 9.38
N ASN A 23 -13.52 -12.12 8.41
CA ASN A 23 -13.42 -13.59 8.52
C ASN A 23 -12.38 -14.02 9.57
N ASN A 24 -11.41 -13.17 9.90
CA ASN A 24 -10.39 -13.40 10.92
C ASN A 24 -10.73 -12.75 12.28
N GLY A 25 -11.96 -12.28 12.47
CA GLY A 25 -12.47 -11.80 13.76
C GLY A 25 -11.94 -10.44 14.20
N TYR A 26 -11.57 -9.57 13.23
CA TYR A 26 -11.19 -8.19 13.52
C TYR A 26 -12.42 -7.28 13.62
N ASP A 27 -12.45 -6.46 14.68
CA ASP A 27 -13.28 -5.26 14.74
C ASP A 27 -12.59 -4.18 13.93
N ILE A 28 -13.28 -3.67 12.89
CA ILE A 28 -12.70 -2.68 11.97
C ILE A 28 -13.12 -1.29 12.42
N SER A 29 -12.14 -0.41 12.60
CA SER A 29 -12.33 1.00 12.90
C SER A 29 -11.61 1.86 11.84
N TYR A 30 -12.06 3.10 11.66
CA TYR A 30 -11.57 3.96 10.59
C TYR A 30 -11.24 5.36 11.10
N THR A 31 -10.17 5.95 10.56
CA THR A 31 -10.01 7.39 10.42
C THR A 31 -10.17 7.72 8.94
N ARG A 32 -11.21 8.45 8.60
CA ARG A 32 -11.47 8.95 7.26
C ARG A 32 -11.09 10.42 7.22
N PHE A 33 -9.90 10.73 6.70
CA PHE A 33 -9.36 12.09 6.71
C PHE A 33 -10.22 13.12 5.97
N TYR A 34 -11.07 12.66 5.06
CA TYR A 34 -12.08 13.50 4.39
C TYR A 34 -13.34 13.78 5.25
N GLU A 35 -13.47 13.13 6.43
CA GLU A 35 -14.56 13.35 7.39
C GLU A 35 -14.02 13.90 8.72
N SER A 36 -12.94 13.33 9.24
CA SER A 36 -12.36 13.65 10.55
C SER A 36 -10.90 13.26 10.62
N HIS A 37 -10.10 14.06 11.29
CA HIS A 37 -8.66 13.82 11.50
C HIS A 37 -8.35 13.15 12.85
N GLN A 38 -9.36 12.62 13.55
CA GLN A 38 -9.17 12.03 14.88
C GLN A 38 -8.55 10.65 14.75
N LEU A 39 -7.36 10.50 15.32
CA LEU A 39 -6.63 9.25 15.40
C LEU A 39 -6.89 8.56 16.75
N PRO A 40 -6.92 7.21 16.82
CA PRO A 40 -7.11 6.48 18.07
C PRO A 40 -5.82 6.45 18.91
N ASP A 41 -5.95 5.94 20.14
CA ASP A 41 -4.77 5.57 20.93
C ASP A 41 -4.06 4.37 20.27
N VAL A 42 -2.73 4.43 20.15
CA VAL A 42 -1.89 3.36 19.57
C VAL A 42 -2.11 2.02 20.28
N ASN A 43 -2.33 2.04 21.61
CA ASN A 43 -2.57 0.83 22.38
C ASN A 43 -3.90 0.13 22.02
N SER A 44 -4.83 0.85 21.41
CA SER A 44 -6.11 0.31 20.97
C SER A 44 -6.06 -0.32 19.56
N VAL A 45 -4.90 -0.29 18.90
CA VAL A 45 -4.69 -0.82 17.55
C VAL A 45 -3.90 -2.12 17.62
N ASP A 46 -4.43 -3.20 17.03
CA ASP A 46 -3.74 -4.49 16.89
C ASP A 46 -3.15 -4.67 15.49
N LEU A 47 -3.74 -4.03 14.48
CA LEU A 47 -3.27 -3.98 13.09
C LEU A 47 -3.58 -2.61 12.49
N LEU A 48 -2.59 -1.94 11.93
CA LEU A 48 -2.76 -0.69 11.19
C LEU A 48 -2.71 -0.93 9.69
N ILE A 49 -3.71 -0.43 8.97
CA ILE A 49 -3.77 -0.44 7.50
C ILE A 49 -3.86 0.99 7.01
N ILE A 50 -2.96 1.38 6.11
CA ILE A 50 -2.87 2.74 5.56
C ILE A 50 -3.14 2.61 4.06
N MET A 51 -4.24 3.17 3.61
CA MET A 51 -4.67 3.07 2.23
C MET A 51 -4.01 4.12 1.33
N GLY A 52 -4.32 4.04 0.05
CA GLY A 52 -3.89 4.99 -0.97
C GLY A 52 -4.59 6.35 -0.89
N GLY A 53 -4.22 7.23 -1.82
CA GLY A 53 -4.79 8.55 -1.98
C GLY A 53 -4.03 9.37 -3.04
N PRO A 54 -4.68 10.39 -3.63
CA PRO A 54 -4.10 11.17 -4.72
C PRO A 54 -3.10 12.25 -4.28
N MET A 55 -3.03 12.57 -2.96
CA MET A 55 -2.11 13.56 -2.42
C MET A 55 -0.69 12.99 -2.29
N SER A 56 0.32 13.88 -2.30
CA SER A 56 1.66 13.53 -1.86
C SER A 56 1.74 13.56 -0.32
N VAL A 57 2.56 12.71 0.27
CA VAL A 57 2.90 12.82 1.69
C VAL A 57 3.58 14.16 2.03
N ASN A 58 4.06 14.88 1.02
CA ASN A 58 4.72 16.19 1.16
C ASN A 58 3.73 17.36 1.12
N ASP A 59 2.45 17.14 0.84
CA ASP A 59 1.41 18.18 0.72
C ASP A 59 0.89 18.66 2.10
N GLU A 60 1.79 18.77 3.09
CA GLU A 60 1.45 19.15 4.47
C GLU A 60 0.85 20.56 4.59
N ALA A 61 1.15 21.44 3.64
CA ALA A 61 0.57 22.78 3.59
C ALA A 61 -0.92 22.75 3.22
N GLU A 62 -1.32 21.83 2.34
CA GLU A 62 -2.70 21.63 1.89
C GLU A 62 -3.45 20.68 2.82
N TYR A 63 -2.76 19.63 3.29
CA TYR A 63 -3.30 18.60 4.17
C TYR A 63 -2.54 18.54 5.51
N PRO A 64 -2.76 19.49 6.45
CA PRO A 64 -1.99 19.58 7.71
C PRO A 64 -2.09 18.33 8.60
N TRP A 65 -3.11 17.50 8.41
CA TRP A 65 -3.29 16.23 9.11
C TRP A 65 -2.23 15.17 8.75
N LEU A 66 -1.54 15.28 7.59
CA LEU A 66 -0.43 14.42 7.21
C LEU A 66 0.68 14.39 8.27
N ILE A 67 0.94 15.53 8.93
CA ILE A 67 1.94 15.62 10.00
C ILE A 67 1.56 14.69 11.17
N GLN A 68 0.29 14.73 11.58
CA GLN A 68 -0.18 13.91 12.70
C GLN A 68 -0.27 12.43 12.31
N GLU A 69 -0.62 12.14 11.07
CA GLU A 69 -0.62 10.79 10.53
C GLU A 69 0.78 10.18 10.53
N LYS A 70 1.81 10.88 10.02
CA LYS A 70 3.21 10.43 10.07
C LYS A 70 3.66 10.10 11.50
N LEU A 71 3.33 10.97 12.45
CA LEU A 71 3.64 10.74 13.86
C LEU A 71 2.91 9.52 14.43
N PHE A 72 1.66 9.31 14.06
CA PHE A 72 0.88 8.16 14.49
C PHE A 72 1.41 6.84 13.89
N VAL A 73 1.69 6.82 12.59
CA VAL A 73 2.30 5.68 11.89
C VAL A 73 3.64 5.31 12.54
N ARG A 74 4.49 6.32 12.79
CA ARG A 74 5.77 6.11 13.48
C ARG A 74 5.58 5.48 14.86
N LYS A 75 4.63 5.98 15.66
CA LYS A 75 4.34 5.42 16.99
C LYS A 75 3.83 3.98 16.92
N CYS A 76 3.01 3.63 15.92
CA CYS A 76 2.56 2.25 15.73
C CYS A 76 3.73 1.32 15.39
N ILE A 77 4.63 1.76 14.51
CA ILE A 77 5.84 1.00 14.14
C ILE A 77 6.76 0.82 15.35
N ASP A 78 7.05 1.88 16.08
CA ASP A 78 7.91 1.86 17.27
C ASP A 78 7.31 1.01 18.41
N ALA A 79 5.98 0.88 18.46
CA ALA A 79 5.25 -0.01 19.38
C ALA A 79 5.19 -1.47 18.91
N GLY A 80 5.82 -1.81 17.78
CA GLY A 80 5.86 -3.17 17.22
C GLY A 80 4.53 -3.66 16.68
N LYS A 81 3.61 -2.73 16.32
CA LYS A 81 2.32 -3.11 15.72
C LYS A 81 2.52 -3.61 14.29
N PRO A 82 1.73 -4.61 13.85
CA PRO A 82 1.62 -4.93 12.44
C PRO A 82 1.11 -3.72 11.66
N VAL A 83 1.81 -3.36 10.56
CA VAL A 83 1.45 -2.22 9.70
C VAL A 83 1.52 -2.63 8.24
N LEU A 84 0.45 -2.39 7.51
CA LEU A 84 0.38 -2.51 6.07
C LEU A 84 0.12 -1.14 5.46
N GLY A 85 1.02 -0.68 4.58
CA GLY A 85 0.83 0.55 3.79
C GLY A 85 0.65 0.21 2.31
N ILE A 86 -0.34 0.84 1.66
CA ILE A 86 -0.68 0.63 0.25
C ILE A 86 -0.58 1.97 -0.47
N CYS A 87 0.18 2.05 -1.54
CA CYS A 87 0.42 3.22 -2.38
C CYS A 87 0.89 4.42 -1.53
N LEU A 88 0.07 5.45 -1.34
CA LEU A 88 0.33 6.54 -0.39
C LEU A 88 0.71 6.00 1.00
N GLY A 89 0.08 4.92 1.45
CA GLY A 89 0.38 4.29 2.73
C GLY A 89 1.82 3.75 2.83
N ALA A 90 2.38 3.21 1.75
CA ALA A 90 3.79 2.79 1.70
C ALA A 90 4.73 4.00 1.74
N GLN A 91 4.39 5.06 1.02
CA GLN A 91 5.10 6.33 1.04
C GLN A 91 5.01 7.00 2.43
N MET A 92 3.86 6.89 3.10
CA MET A 92 3.64 7.37 4.47
C MET A 92 4.55 6.66 5.47
N ILE A 93 4.70 5.32 5.36
CA ILE A 93 5.64 4.55 6.18
C ILE A 93 7.07 5.05 5.93
N ALA A 94 7.49 5.16 4.66
CA ALA A 94 8.82 5.63 4.30
C ALA A 94 9.09 7.04 4.87
N SER A 95 8.17 7.98 4.69
CA SER A 95 8.25 9.35 5.20
C SER A 95 8.28 9.40 6.74
N ALA A 96 7.41 8.63 7.42
CA ALA A 96 7.39 8.53 8.90
C ALA A 96 8.71 7.96 9.46
N MET A 97 9.43 7.16 8.66
CA MET A 97 10.75 6.64 9.00
C MET A 97 11.90 7.55 8.54
N GLY A 98 11.60 8.77 8.06
CA GLY A 98 12.58 9.79 7.72
C GLY A 98 13.15 9.68 6.31
N GLN A 99 12.49 8.97 5.42
CA GLN A 99 12.90 8.82 4.03
C GLN A 99 12.20 9.81 3.11
N SER A 100 12.84 10.12 1.98
CA SER A 100 12.28 11.00 0.96
C SER A 100 11.23 10.28 0.13
N VAL A 101 10.17 11.00 -0.23
CA VAL A 101 9.18 10.63 -1.25
C VAL A 101 9.25 11.68 -2.35
N TYR A 102 9.30 11.26 -3.60
CA TYR A 102 9.57 12.12 -4.75
C TYR A 102 8.96 11.56 -6.05
N PRO A 103 8.76 12.37 -7.09
CA PRO A 103 8.29 11.90 -8.39
C PRO A 103 9.20 10.82 -8.98
N GLY A 104 8.60 9.72 -9.41
CA GLY A 104 9.30 8.67 -10.16
C GLY A 104 9.66 9.10 -11.59
N SER A 105 10.48 8.29 -12.27
CA SER A 105 10.80 8.53 -13.68
C SER A 105 9.62 8.28 -14.61
N TYR A 106 8.69 7.41 -14.19
CA TYR A 106 7.49 7.02 -14.94
C TYR A 106 6.29 6.98 -14.01
N LYS A 107 5.10 7.20 -14.58
CA LYS A 107 3.83 6.79 -13.95
C LYS A 107 3.56 5.33 -14.27
N GLU A 108 3.02 4.59 -13.31
CA GLU A 108 2.51 3.25 -13.51
C GLU A 108 1.01 3.25 -13.21
N ILE A 109 0.20 3.02 -14.23
CA ILE A 109 -1.26 2.99 -14.11
C ILE A 109 -1.81 1.78 -14.88
N GLY A 110 -2.52 0.91 -14.17
CA GLY A 110 -3.16 -0.29 -14.70
C GLY A 110 -2.62 -1.58 -14.13
N TRP A 111 -2.91 -2.69 -14.79
CA TRP A 111 -2.47 -4.03 -14.40
C TRP A 111 -1.12 -4.33 -15.04
N LEU A 112 -0.05 -4.25 -14.27
CA LEU A 112 1.32 -4.36 -14.75
C LEU A 112 2.07 -5.50 -14.02
N PRO A 113 3.07 -6.12 -14.68
CA PRO A 113 3.87 -7.18 -14.08
C PRO A 113 4.82 -6.62 -13.02
N VAL A 114 4.92 -7.33 -11.91
CA VAL A 114 5.84 -7.09 -10.81
C VAL A 114 6.77 -8.29 -10.68
N SER A 115 8.05 -8.04 -10.41
CA SER A 115 9.05 -9.08 -10.14
C SER A 115 9.45 -9.06 -8.68
N SER A 116 9.51 -10.24 -8.04
CA SER A 116 10.09 -10.36 -6.71
C SER A 116 11.61 -10.10 -6.78
N VAL A 117 12.15 -9.62 -5.68
CA VAL A 117 13.60 -9.47 -5.53
C VAL A 117 14.20 -10.80 -5.09
N SER A 118 15.37 -11.16 -5.64
CA SER A 118 16.05 -12.42 -5.38
C SER A 118 16.36 -12.65 -3.89
N ASP A 119 16.45 -13.91 -3.49
CA ASP A 119 16.72 -14.32 -2.10
C ASP A 119 18.05 -13.80 -1.55
N ASP A 120 19.02 -13.47 -2.40
CA ASP A 120 20.31 -12.92 -1.97
C ASP A 120 20.17 -11.62 -1.15
N GLN A 121 19.15 -10.79 -1.43
CA GLN A 121 18.87 -9.59 -0.64
C GLN A 121 18.18 -9.89 0.71
N ARG A 122 17.69 -11.11 0.89
CA ARG A 122 17.04 -11.60 2.12
C ARG A 122 18.03 -12.36 3.01
N LEU A 123 19.17 -12.78 2.46
CA LEU A 123 20.21 -13.50 3.19
C LEU A 123 20.78 -12.60 4.30
N GLY A 124 20.66 -13.09 5.55
CA GLY A 124 21.15 -12.35 6.73
C GLY A 124 20.09 -11.53 7.45
N ALA A 125 18.83 -11.56 7.03
CA ALA A 125 17.73 -10.99 7.82
C ALA A 125 17.62 -11.73 9.17
N ALA A 126 17.49 -10.98 10.26
CA ALA A 126 17.33 -11.54 11.61
C ALA A 126 15.87 -11.96 11.92
N PHE A 127 14.98 -11.88 10.94
CA PHE A 127 13.54 -12.13 11.06
C PHE A 127 13.00 -12.78 9.78
N PRO A 128 11.83 -13.43 9.83
CA PRO A 128 11.16 -13.97 8.64
C PRO A 128 10.86 -12.85 7.63
N VAL A 129 11.20 -13.08 6.36
CA VAL A 129 10.94 -12.14 5.26
C VAL A 129 9.87 -12.72 4.35
N TYR A 130 8.85 -11.92 4.05
CA TYR A 130 7.80 -12.31 3.14
C TYR A 130 8.35 -12.54 1.72
N SER A 131 7.88 -13.58 1.06
CA SER A 131 8.30 -13.95 -0.30
C SER A 131 7.13 -13.88 -1.26
N PHE A 132 7.21 -12.98 -2.23
CA PHE A 132 6.30 -12.96 -3.37
C PHE A 132 6.59 -14.11 -4.34
N PRO A 133 5.62 -14.51 -5.21
CA PRO A 133 5.91 -15.28 -6.43
C PRO A 133 6.98 -14.57 -7.27
N ASP A 134 7.77 -15.31 -8.05
CA ASP A 134 8.85 -14.73 -8.88
C ASP A 134 8.37 -13.58 -9.75
N THR A 135 7.17 -13.76 -10.35
CA THR A 135 6.45 -12.73 -11.10
C THR A 135 4.95 -12.82 -10.83
N PHE A 136 4.28 -11.69 -10.75
CA PHE A 136 2.83 -11.59 -10.60
C PHE A 136 2.33 -10.29 -11.21
N THR A 137 1.03 -10.19 -11.45
CA THR A 137 0.39 -8.96 -11.94
C THR A 137 -0.28 -8.24 -10.77
N ALA A 138 -0.03 -6.94 -10.63
CA ALA A 138 -0.67 -6.08 -9.63
C ALA A 138 -1.33 -4.87 -10.31
N PHE A 139 -2.28 -4.26 -9.63
CA PHE A 139 -2.86 -3.00 -10.04
C PHE A 139 -1.98 -1.85 -9.56
N HIS A 140 -1.67 -0.90 -10.44
CA HIS A 140 -0.86 0.27 -10.15
C HIS A 140 -1.65 1.54 -10.41
N TRP A 141 -1.43 2.56 -9.57
CA TRP A 141 -1.90 3.92 -9.80
C TRP A 141 -1.00 4.87 -9.02
N HIS A 142 0.21 5.14 -9.55
CA HIS A 142 1.15 6.03 -8.88
C HIS A 142 2.13 6.70 -9.85
N GLY A 143 2.63 7.85 -9.45
CA GLY A 143 3.67 8.61 -10.14
C GLY A 143 4.82 9.02 -9.22
N GLU A 144 4.68 8.82 -7.90
CA GLU A 144 5.75 9.01 -6.92
C GLU A 144 6.36 7.67 -6.50
N THR A 145 7.57 7.76 -5.96
CA THR A 145 8.34 6.69 -5.34
C THR A 145 9.02 7.20 -4.08
N PHE A 146 9.75 6.33 -3.40
CA PHE A 146 10.37 6.66 -2.11
C PHE A 146 11.74 5.97 -1.95
N ASP A 147 12.58 6.52 -1.09
CA ASP A 147 13.75 5.83 -0.58
C ASP A 147 13.34 4.80 0.48
N LEU A 148 14.05 3.67 0.52
CA LEU A 148 13.74 2.62 1.50
C LEU A 148 14.13 3.05 2.92
N PRO A 149 13.28 2.81 3.93
CA PRO A 149 13.67 2.97 5.32
C PRO A 149 14.95 2.22 5.67
N ALA A 150 15.75 2.78 6.56
CA ALA A 150 16.97 2.12 7.01
C ALA A 150 16.64 0.71 7.56
N LYS A 151 17.38 -0.30 7.11
CA LYS A 151 17.17 -1.72 7.41
C LYS A 151 15.91 -2.36 6.78
N ALA A 152 15.17 -1.65 5.95
CA ALA A 152 14.11 -2.26 5.16
C ALA A 152 14.71 -3.15 4.07
N ILE A 153 14.04 -4.25 3.81
CA ILE A 153 14.37 -5.21 2.75
C ILE A 153 13.43 -4.95 1.59
N ARG A 154 13.98 -4.73 0.39
CA ARG A 154 13.17 -4.64 -0.84
C ARG A 154 12.60 -6.02 -1.14
N LEU A 155 11.29 -6.08 -1.41
CA LEU A 155 10.59 -7.32 -1.71
C LEU A 155 10.26 -7.47 -3.20
N ALA A 156 9.99 -6.35 -3.88
CA ALA A 156 9.57 -6.36 -5.28
C ALA A 156 9.98 -5.09 -6.01
N SER A 157 10.07 -5.19 -7.35
CA SER A 157 10.39 -4.11 -8.28
C SER A 157 9.64 -4.27 -9.59
N THR A 158 9.55 -3.19 -10.38
CA THR A 158 9.14 -3.22 -11.78
C THR A 158 10.23 -2.60 -12.65
N GLN A 159 10.02 -2.62 -13.95
CA GLN A 159 10.91 -1.93 -14.89
C GLN A 159 10.89 -0.42 -14.68
N ALA A 160 9.75 0.14 -14.32
CA ALA A 160 9.54 1.59 -14.13
C ALA A 160 9.94 2.07 -12.72
N CYS A 161 9.78 1.23 -11.70
CA CYS A 161 9.98 1.61 -10.30
C CYS A 161 10.71 0.52 -9.51
N LEU A 162 11.86 0.91 -8.94
CA LEU A 162 12.72 -0.02 -8.18
C LEU A 162 12.11 -0.42 -6.85
N ASN A 163 11.41 0.49 -6.16
CA ASN A 163 10.89 0.27 -4.81
C ASN A 163 9.38 0.04 -4.85
N GLN A 164 8.96 -1.15 -5.29
CA GLN A 164 7.55 -1.53 -5.40
C GLN A 164 6.99 -2.16 -4.13
N ALA A 165 7.83 -2.84 -3.36
CA ALA A 165 7.45 -3.36 -2.06
C ALA A 165 8.67 -3.47 -1.15
N PHE A 166 8.44 -3.28 0.15
CA PHE A 166 9.47 -3.46 1.16
C PHE A 166 8.89 -4.04 2.46
N GLN A 167 9.78 -4.66 3.24
CA GLN A 167 9.50 -5.06 4.62
C GLN A 167 10.48 -4.38 5.57
N LEU A 168 9.97 -3.81 6.66
CA LEU A 168 10.74 -3.19 7.73
C LEU A 168 10.50 -3.96 9.03
N GLY A 169 11.52 -4.67 9.52
CA GLY A 169 11.37 -5.60 10.64
C GLY A 169 10.40 -6.74 10.32
N GLU A 170 9.82 -7.36 11.34
CA GLU A 170 8.95 -8.53 11.18
C GLU A 170 7.53 -8.18 10.70
N ARG A 171 7.04 -6.99 11.04
CA ARG A 171 5.61 -6.69 11.04
C ARG A 171 5.20 -5.45 10.26
N VAL A 172 6.07 -4.90 9.41
CA VAL A 172 5.74 -3.74 8.59
C VAL A 172 6.00 -4.04 7.13
N ILE A 173 4.98 -3.94 6.29
CA ILE A 173 5.07 -4.10 4.84
C ILE A 173 4.48 -2.86 4.17
N GLY A 174 5.22 -2.29 3.21
CA GLY A 174 4.76 -1.26 2.29
C GLY A 174 4.69 -1.79 0.86
N LEU A 175 3.56 -1.55 0.20
CA LEU A 175 3.28 -1.89 -1.20
C LEU A 175 3.00 -0.61 -1.97
N GLN A 176 3.76 -0.32 -3.02
CA GLN A 176 3.47 0.81 -3.91
C GLN A 176 2.29 0.51 -4.84
N PHE A 177 2.08 -0.75 -5.16
CA PHE A 177 0.96 -1.27 -5.94
C PHE A 177 -0.21 -1.71 -5.05
N HIS A 178 -1.34 -2.03 -5.69
CA HIS A 178 -2.59 -2.42 -5.05
C HIS A 178 -2.90 -3.90 -5.29
N LEU A 179 -2.98 -4.70 -4.25
CA LEU A 179 -3.43 -6.11 -4.28
C LEU A 179 -4.84 -6.28 -3.73
N GLU A 180 -5.36 -5.25 -3.08
CA GLU A 180 -6.71 -5.22 -2.52
C GLU A 180 -7.78 -4.91 -3.58
N THR A 181 -7.36 -4.50 -4.77
CA THR A 181 -8.23 -4.01 -5.84
C THR A 181 -9.28 -5.03 -6.24
N THR A 182 -10.51 -4.56 -6.32
CA THR A 182 -11.67 -5.27 -6.85
C THR A 182 -12.13 -4.64 -8.16
N MET A 183 -12.99 -5.31 -8.93
CA MET A 183 -13.57 -4.72 -10.14
C MET A 183 -14.29 -3.39 -9.84
N GLY A 184 -14.98 -3.32 -8.69
CA GLY A 184 -15.67 -2.11 -8.26
C GLY A 184 -14.71 -0.98 -7.89
N SER A 185 -13.64 -1.25 -7.13
CA SER A 185 -12.65 -0.23 -6.77
C SER A 185 -11.81 0.22 -7.97
N ALA A 186 -11.46 -0.66 -8.90
CA ALA A 186 -10.80 -0.28 -10.15
C ALA A 186 -11.66 0.70 -10.97
N ALA A 187 -12.96 0.43 -11.11
CA ALA A 187 -13.88 1.32 -11.79
C ALA A 187 -14.04 2.67 -11.05
N ALA A 188 -14.03 2.66 -9.72
CA ALA A 188 -14.13 3.88 -8.92
C ALA A 188 -12.90 4.78 -9.08
N ILE A 189 -11.68 4.22 -9.03
CA ILE A 189 -10.43 4.96 -9.25
C ILE A 189 -10.39 5.52 -10.68
N VAL A 190 -10.67 4.70 -11.69
CA VAL A 190 -10.75 5.17 -13.10
C VAL A 190 -11.73 6.33 -13.25
N SER A 191 -12.89 6.26 -12.61
CA SER A 191 -13.89 7.33 -12.66
C SER A 191 -13.41 8.62 -11.97
N ALA A 192 -12.72 8.49 -10.84
CA ALA A 192 -12.29 9.63 -10.03
C ALA A 192 -11.03 10.32 -10.60
N CYS A 193 -10.12 9.55 -11.20
CA CYS A 193 -8.78 10.00 -11.63
C CYS A 193 -8.55 9.84 -13.14
N ARG A 194 -9.61 9.91 -13.95
CA ARG A 194 -9.56 9.70 -15.42
C ARG A 194 -8.58 10.63 -16.14
N ASP A 195 -8.39 11.83 -15.65
CA ASP A 195 -7.47 12.83 -16.17
C ASP A 195 -5.99 12.43 -16.05
N GLU A 196 -5.67 11.47 -15.19
CA GLU A 196 -4.33 10.90 -15.08
C GLU A 196 -4.02 9.84 -16.16
N LEU A 197 -5.00 9.36 -16.92
CA LEU A 197 -4.84 8.39 -18.00
C LEU A 197 -4.24 9.04 -19.26
N VAL A 198 -3.10 9.72 -19.08
CA VAL A 198 -2.32 10.29 -20.19
C VAL A 198 -1.45 9.16 -20.77
N PRO A 199 -1.50 8.93 -22.11
CA PRO A 199 -0.71 7.87 -22.75
C PRO A 199 0.79 7.98 -22.44
N ASP A 200 1.34 6.91 -21.85
CA ASP A 200 2.78 6.77 -21.55
C ASP A 200 3.14 5.28 -21.58
N GLU A 201 4.43 4.96 -21.45
CA GLU A 201 4.97 3.60 -21.58
C GLU A 201 4.31 2.60 -20.60
N PHE A 202 4.08 3.03 -19.35
CA PHE A 202 3.51 2.20 -18.29
C PHE A 202 2.09 2.63 -17.87
N VAL A 203 1.37 3.33 -18.74
CA VAL A 203 -0.01 3.79 -18.50
C VAL A 203 -0.97 3.07 -19.45
N GLN A 204 -1.82 2.22 -18.89
CA GLN A 204 -2.89 1.55 -19.64
C GLN A 204 -4.07 2.50 -19.87
N THR A 205 -4.77 2.30 -20.97
CA THR A 205 -6.03 2.99 -21.24
C THR A 205 -7.14 2.49 -20.29
N GLU A 206 -8.16 3.33 -20.05
CA GLU A 206 -9.37 2.94 -19.30
C GLU A 206 -9.94 1.60 -19.77
N LYS A 207 -10.03 1.41 -21.10
CA LYS A 207 -10.54 0.16 -21.68
C LYS A 207 -9.70 -1.06 -21.29
N GLN A 208 -8.38 -0.94 -21.27
CA GLN A 208 -7.47 -2.04 -20.88
C GLN A 208 -7.61 -2.35 -19.40
N ILE A 209 -7.66 -1.30 -18.55
CA ILE A 209 -7.81 -1.44 -17.11
C ILE A 209 -9.11 -2.19 -16.76
N LEU A 210 -10.23 -1.72 -17.32
CA LEU A 210 -11.56 -2.28 -17.00
C LEU A 210 -11.83 -3.64 -17.69
N ALA A 211 -11.06 -3.99 -18.71
CA ALA A 211 -11.14 -5.29 -19.38
C ALA A 211 -10.19 -6.34 -18.76
N ALA A 212 -9.55 -6.03 -17.63
CA ALA A 212 -8.69 -6.99 -16.96
C ALA A 212 -9.48 -8.27 -16.60
N PRO A 213 -8.93 -9.46 -16.87
CA PRO A 213 -9.61 -10.71 -16.58
C PRO A 213 -9.77 -10.92 -15.06
N GLU A 214 -10.79 -11.66 -14.66
CA GLU A 214 -11.10 -11.94 -13.25
C GLU A 214 -9.91 -12.57 -12.51
N GLU A 215 -9.11 -13.35 -13.21
CA GLU A 215 -7.91 -14.00 -12.68
C GLU A 215 -6.89 -13.01 -12.12
N CYS A 216 -6.78 -11.80 -12.67
CA CYS A 216 -5.91 -10.75 -12.13
C CYS A 216 -6.35 -10.35 -10.71
N TYR A 217 -7.64 -10.15 -10.52
CA TYR A 217 -8.22 -9.79 -9.21
C TYR A 217 -8.12 -10.93 -8.19
N LEU A 218 -8.36 -12.17 -8.63
CA LEU A 218 -8.27 -13.35 -7.76
C LEU A 218 -6.83 -13.63 -7.32
N SER A 219 -5.87 -13.50 -8.23
CA SER A 219 -4.45 -13.66 -7.93
C SER A 219 -3.96 -12.58 -6.96
N ALA A 220 -4.26 -11.31 -7.25
CA ALA A 220 -3.92 -10.19 -6.37
C ALA A 220 -4.50 -10.38 -4.96
N LYS A 221 -5.79 -10.74 -4.86
CA LYS A 221 -6.46 -11.05 -3.60
C LYS A 221 -5.78 -12.19 -2.82
N SER A 222 -5.36 -13.26 -3.50
CA SER A 222 -4.66 -14.38 -2.86
C SER A 222 -3.37 -13.93 -2.21
N ILE A 223 -2.56 -13.18 -2.93
CA ILE A 223 -1.29 -12.63 -2.43
C ILE A 223 -1.55 -11.66 -1.25
N MET A 224 -2.58 -10.80 -1.34
CA MET A 224 -2.95 -9.91 -0.24
C MET A 224 -3.31 -10.70 1.03
N TYR A 225 -4.05 -11.80 0.89
CA TYR A 225 -4.44 -12.63 2.03
C TYR A 225 -3.22 -13.31 2.69
N GLU A 226 -2.24 -13.73 1.89
CA GLU A 226 -0.97 -14.27 2.40
C GLU A 226 -0.17 -13.21 3.16
N ILE A 227 -0.10 -11.97 2.66
CA ILE A 227 0.57 -10.85 3.34
C ILE A 227 -0.11 -10.56 4.69
N LEU A 228 -1.44 -10.49 4.71
CA LEU A 228 -2.18 -10.23 5.95
C LEU A 228 -1.98 -11.35 6.98
N ALA A 229 -2.00 -12.61 6.54
CA ALA A 229 -1.71 -13.75 7.40
C ALA A 229 -0.27 -13.71 7.94
N PHE A 230 0.71 -13.38 7.08
CA PHE A 230 2.12 -13.23 7.47
C PHE A 230 2.32 -12.12 8.52
N LEU A 231 1.73 -10.95 8.30
CA LEU A 231 1.85 -9.80 9.22
C LEU A 231 1.25 -10.05 10.60
N THR A 232 0.26 -10.93 10.68
CA THR A 232 -0.54 -11.15 11.90
C THR A 232 -0.27 -12.48 12.58
N ALA A 233 0.74 -13.22 12.09
CA ALA A 233 1.19 -14.50 12.65
C ALA A 233 1.85 -14.35 14.04
#